data_991f4536e78246c31929500c9a329026
#
_entry.id   991f4536e78246c31929500c9a329026
#
_cell.length_a   1.000
_cell.length_b   1.000
_cell.length_c   1.000
_cell.angle_alpha   90.00
_cell.angle_beta   90.00
_cell.angle_gamma   90.00
#
_symmetry.space_group_name_H-M   'P 1'
#
loop_
_entity.id
_entity.type
_entity.pdbx_description
1 polymer ?
#
loop_
_entity_poly.entity_id
_entity_poly.type
_entity_poly.pdbx_seq_one_letter_code
_entity_poly.pdbx_strand_id
1 'polypeptide(L)'
;KFDVNLQMFGLLFSKINVEHVMLSEANVNIIQDGDTFNFDDIVERFASDSTEEESESDWKIVINDIHLDHSYLFYQDKSIGSEFRLKDISIVIPGIDLSDLNADMGLQLAFLNGGKLDTNIKYDTEKSIYDLTLNIQNFQVSPILPYLQQSLNVDSLGGNFSSKLAIKGSTNHLLEFDANGTLTVNNLKLKDSQDKNIFAVDSAFIDINHIDLTHERIELNKVFINGVSSYYEINKDQTDNFTLLVKEDTVSTETQVDTVSESSNFNCVIKNLIVENSQFNYIDNT
;
A
#
# COMPACT_ATOMS: atom_id res chain seq x y z
N LYS A 1 -2.03 23.10 15.56
CA LYS A 1 -0.97 24.00 16.03
C LYS A 1 0.19 23.93 15.06
N PHE A 2 0.75 25.08 14.70
CA PHE A 2 1.96 25.18 13.87
C PHE A 2 3.06 25.85 14.68
N ASP A 3 4.25 25.27 14.68
CA ASP A 3 5.42 25.75 15.42
C ASP A 3 6.66 25.65 14.49
N VAL A 4 7.45 26.72 14.44
CA VAL A 4 8.70 26.76 13.66
C VAL A 4 9.76 27.47 14.48
N ASN A 5 10.92 26.84 14.64
CA ASN A 5 12.06 27.42 15.29
C ASN A 5 13.20 27.66 14.28
N LEU A 6 13.60 28.92 14.12
CA LEU A 6 14.60 29.35 13.15
C LEU A 6 15.86 29.85 13.85
N GLN A 7 17.01 29.29 13.50
CA GLN A 7 18.29 29.76 13.99
C GLN A 7 18.77 31.01 13.23
N MET A 8 18.65 32.17 13.86
CA MET A 8 19.01 33.45 13.24
C MET A 8 20.51 33.61 12.93
N PHE A 9 21.39 32.89 13.63
CA PHE A 9 22.83 33.03 13.46
C PHE A 9 23.32 32.57 12.08
N GLY A 10 22.65 31.59 11.47
CA GLY A 10 22.99 31.09 10.14
C GLY A 10 22.82 32.12 9.03
N LEU A 11 21.91 33.10 9.20
CA LEU A 11 21.64 34.13 8.22
C LEU A 11 22.84 35.02 7.92
N LEU A 12 23.77 35.15 8.86
CA LEU A 12 25.01 35.88 8.67
C LEU A 12 25.99 35.19 7.72
N PHE A 13 25.75 33.90 7.41
CA PHE A 13 26.61 33.06 6.58
C PHE A 13 25.83 32.45 5.40
N SER A 14 24.82 33.13 4.90
CA SER A 14 23.96 32.66 3.82
C SER A 14 23.37 31.24 4.07
N LYS A 15 23.08 30.95 5.34
CA LYS A 15 22.52 29.69 5.76
C LYS A 15 21.19 29.90 6.50
N ILE A 16 20.11 29.32 5.99
CA ILE A 16 18.84 29.23 6.70
C ILE A 16 18.82 27.86 7.42
N ASN A 17 18.91 27.92 8.75
CA ASN A 17 18.84 26.73 9.57
C ASN A 17 17.53 26.72 10.38
N VAL A 18 16.61 25.88 9.99
CA VAL A 18 15.36 25.63 10.70
C VAL A 18 15.59 24.46 11.65
N GLU A 19 15.57 24.71 12.95
CA GLU A 19 15.82 23.68 13.96
C GLU A 19 14.67 22.70 14.10
N HIS A 20 13.44 23.21 13.98
CA HIS A 20 12.25 22.41 14.24
C HIS A 20 11.06 22.97 13.48
N VAL A 21 10.33 22.11 12.82
CA VAL A 21 9.03 22.39 12.22
C VAL A 21 8.03 21.37 12.76
N MET A 22 6.99 21.84 13.44
CA MET A 22 5.94 20.97 13.97
C MET A 22 4.56 21.43 13.52
N LEU A 23 3.79 20.51 13.00
CA LEU A 23 2.37 20.67 12.72
C LEU A 23 1.59 19.63 13.52
N SER A 24 0.78 20.08 14.46
CA SER A 24 -0.05 19.21 15.30
C SER A 24 -1.53 19.37 15.00
N GLU A 25 -2.27 18.29 15.14
CA GLU A 25 -3.74 18.25 15.04
C GLU A 25 -4.25 18.79 13.67
N ALA A 26 -3.50 18.51 12.59
CA ALA A 26 -3.94 18.85 11.25
C ALA A 26 -5.10 17.95 10.82
N ASN A 27 -6.06 18.53 10.09
CA ASN A 27 -7.12 17.79 9.41
C ASN A 27 -6.93 17.96 7.90
N VAL A 28 -6.70 16.86 7.22
CA VAL A 28 -6.48 16.84 5.77
C VAL A 28 -7.61 16.05 5.12
N ASN A 29 -8.22 16.64 4.09
CA ASN A 29 -9.23 15.96 3.26
C ASN A 29 -8.69 15.85 1.84
N ILE A 30 -8.51 14.63 1.36
CA ILE A 30 -8.13 14.32 -0.01
C ILE A 30 -9.33 13.69 -0.69
N ILE A 31 -9.79 14.31 -1.76
CA ILE A 31 -10.91 13.82 -2.57
C ILE A 31 -10.37 13.61 -3.99
N GLN A 32 -10.47 12.39 -4.45
CA GLN A 32 -10.16 11.99 -5.82
C GLN A 32 -11.45 11.74 -6.60
N ASP A 33 -11.48 12.18 -7.86
CA ASP A 33 -12.56 11.92 -8.81
C ASP A 33 -11.93 11.57 -10.16
N GLY A 34 -11.82 10.29 -10.46
CA GLY A 34 -10.99 9.80 -11.56
C GLY A 34 -9.51 10.12 -11.35
N ASP A 35 -8.93 10.85 -12.30
CA ASP A 35 -7.52 11.27 -12.24
C ASP A 35 -7.32 12.64 -11.57
N THR A 36 -8.39 13.27 -11.07
CA THR A 36 -8.32 14.62 -10.48
C THR A 36 -8.42 14.60 -8.97
N PHE A 37 -7.67 15.50 -8.31
CA PHE A 37 -7.69 15.68 -6.86
C PHE A 37 -8.19 17.06 -6.48
N ASN A 38 -8.79 17.19 -5.31
CA ASN A 38 -9.28 18.47 -4.79
C ASN A 38 -8.19 19.50 -4.48
N PHE A 39 -6.93 19.19 -4.69
CA PHE A 39 -5.77 20.06 -4.48
C PHE A 39 -4.93 20.27 -5.75
N ASP A 40 -5.39 19.84 -6.93
CA ASP A 40 -4.65 19.96 -8.20
C ASP A 40 -4.33 21.41 -8.55
N ASP A 41 -5.24 22.34 -8.24
CA ASP A 41 -5.03 23.78 -8.41
C ASP A 41 -3.85 24.32 -7.60
N ILE A 42 -3.60 23.73 -6.43
CA ILE A 42 -2.44 24.05 -5.59
C ILE A 42 -1.17 23.54 -6.26
N VAL A 43 -1.18 22.26 -6.69
CA VAL A 43 -0.03 21.64 -7.37
C VAL A 43 0.34 22.39 -8.63
N GLU A 44 -0.63 22.72 -9.49
CA GLU A 44 -0.42 23.49 -10.72
C GLU A 44 0.21 24.86 -10.44
N ARG A 45 -0.22 25.52 -9.38
CA ARG A 45 0.30 26.83 -9.00
C ARG A 45 1.77 26.80 -8.61
N PHE A 46 2.20 25.75 -7.90
CA PHE A 46 3.60 25.58 -7.53
C PHE A 46 4.45 25.02 -8.67
N ALA A 47 3.88 24.23 -9.59
CA ALA A 47 4.58 23.72 -10.76
C ALA A 47 4.88 24.81 -11.81
N SER A 48 4.05 25.85 -11.91
CA SER A 48 4.24 26.94 -12.87
C SER A 48 5.36 27.93 -12.51
N ASP A 49 5.76 27.99 -11.24
CA ASP A 49 6.84 28.87 -10.79
C ASP A 49 8.27 28.28 -11.00
N SER A 50 8.37 27.01 -11.43
CA SER A 50 9.66 26.32 -11.60
C SER A 50 10.35 26.57 -12.96
N THR A 51 9.85 27.49 -13.79
CA THR A 51 10.44 27.83 -15.10
C THR A 51 11.34 29.09 -15.09
N GLU A 52 11.59 29.70 -13.95
CA GLU A 52 12.67 30.68 -13.83
C GLU A 52 14.01 29.96 -13.70
N GLU A 53 14.98 30.40 -14.53
CA GLU A 53 16.36 29.91 -14.59
C GLU A 53 16.91 29.63 -13.18
N GLU A 54 17.52 28.46 -12.99
CA GLU A 54 18.28 28.11 -11.78
C GLU A 54 19.32 29.21 -11.53
N SER A 55 18.92 30.27 -10.84
CA SER A 55 19.89 31.13 -10.20
C SER A 55 20.49 30.30 -9.08
N GLU A 56 21.78 29.93 -9.19
CA GLU A 56 22.55 29.34 -8.09
C GLU A 56 22.39 30.25 -6.87
N SER A 57 21.43 29.91 -6.03
CA SER A 57 21.25 30.61 -4.77
C SER A 57 22.37 30.15 -3.84
N ASP A 58 23.25 31.07 -3.48
CA ASP A 58 24.32 30.82 -2.48
C ASP A 58 23.76 30.48 -1.09
N TRP A 59 22.44 30.44 -0.92
CA TRP A 59 21.79 30.13 0.33
C TRP A 59 21.61 28.63 0.53
N LYS A 60 22.21 28.11 1.59
CA LYS A 60 22.02 26.73 2.04
C LYS A 60 20.84 26.68 3.01
N ILE A 61 19.81 25.86 2.70
CA ILE A 61 18.66 25.63 3.57
C ILE A 61 18.80 24.25 4.18
N VAL A 62 18.82 24.21 5.51
CA VAL A 62 18.82 22.97 6.29
C VAL A 62 17.62 23.01 7.23
N ILE A 63 16.80 21.97 7.18
CA ILE A 63 15.66 21.81 8.08
C ILE A 63 15.96 20.58 8.93
N ASN A 64 16.13 20.78 10.22
CA ASN A 64 16.31 19.69 11.17
C ASN A 64 14.94 19.42 11.82
N ASP A 65 14.60 18.19 12.03
CA ASP A 65 13.47 17.78 12.84
C ASP A 65 12.09 18.32 12.37
N ILE A 66 11.49 17.61 11.44
CA ILE A 66 10.13 17.90 10.96
C ILE A 66 9.16 16.90 11.59
N HIS A 67 8.16 17.41 12.29
CA HIS A 67 7.11 16.61 12.92
C HIS A 67 5.74 16.97 12.42
N LEU A 68 4.99 15.96 12.00
CA LEU A 68 3.53 15.98 11.96
C LEU A 68 3.05 15.12 13.13
N ASP A 69 2.12 15.63 13.95
CA ASP A 69 1.70 14.94 15.15
C ASP A 69 0.18 14.97 15.34
N HIS A 70 -0.38 13.85 15.85
CA HIS A 70 -1.82 13.68 16.15
C HIS A 70 -2.75 14.18 15.05
N SER A 71 -2.38 13.98 13.80
CA SER A 71 -3.11 14.49 12.64
C SER A 71 -4.15 13.48 12.15
N TYR A 72 -5.09 13.97 11.36
CA TYR A 72 -6.19 13.22 10.81
C TYR A 72 -6.24 13.38 9.29
N LEU A 73 -6.44 12.27 8.56
CA LEU A 73 -6.61 12.26 7.12
C LEU A 73 -7.92 11.55 6.76
N PHE A 74 -8.74 12.20 5.97
CA PHE A 74 -9.83 11.62 5.21
C PHE A 74 -9.45 11.56 3.74
N TYR A 75 -9.50 10.37 3.16
CA TYR A 75 -9.35 10.15 1.73
C TYR A 75 -10.62 9.53 1.19
N GLN A 76 -11.13 10.05 0.09
CA GLN A 76 -12.28 9.54 -0.63
C GLN A 76 -11.95 9.43 -2.12
N ASP A 77 -12.15 8.25 -2.69
CA ASP A 77 -12.19 8.02 -4.12
C ASP A 77 -13.66 7.89 -4.55
N LYS A 78 -14.17 8.92 -5.21
CA LYS A 78 -15.57 8.98 -5.66
C LYS A 78 -15.86 8.02 -6.81
N SER A 79 -14.87 7.73 -7.65
CA SER A 79 -15.04 6.89 -8.83
C SER A 79 -15.42 5.45 -8.48
N ILE A 80 -14.93 4.95 -7.34
CA ILE A 80 -15.16 3.60 -6.86
C ILE A 80 -15.92 3.53 -5.52
N GLY A 81 -16.23 4.69 -4.93
CA GLY A 81 -16.93 4.76 -3.64
C GLY A 81 -16.09 4.29 -2.45
N SER A 82 -14.75 4.39 -2.53
CA SER A 82 -13.86 4.01 -1.45
C SER A 82 -13.56 5.18 -0.51
N GLU A 83 -13.51 4.88 0.79
CA GLU A 83 -13.14 5.85 1.82
C GLU A 83 -12.12 5.24 2.79
N PHE A 84 -11.08 6.02 3.10
CA PHE A 84 -10.13 5.73 4.16
C PHE A 84 -10.08 6.87 5.17
N ARG A 85 -10.09 6.51 6.44
CA ARG A 85 -9.97 7.46 7.55
C ARG A 85 -8.83 7.05 8.44
N LEU A 86 -7.82 7.90 8.49
CA LEU A 86 -6.60 7.70 9.27
C LEU A 86 -6.61 8.69 10.42
N LYS A 87 -6.16 8.25 11.58
CA LYS A 87 -6.06 9.07 12.79
C LYS A 87 -4.72 8.84 13.47
N ASP A 88 -4.40 9.72 14.41
CA ASP A 88 -3.16 9.65 15.18
C ASP A 88 -1.93 9.53 14.27
N ILE A 89 -1.98 10.27 13.12
CA ILE A 89 -0.89 10.27 12.16
C ILE A 89 0.27 11.04 12.79
N SER A 90 1.39 10.36 12.88
CA SER A 90 2.66 10.94 13.31
C SER A 90 3.71 10.66 12.25
N ILE A 91 4.37 11.71 11.78
CA ILE A 91 5.48 11.63 10.82
C ILE A 91 6.65 12.34 11.47
N VAL A 92 7.79 11.66 11.48
CA VAL A 92 9.05 12.21 12.00
C VAL A 92 10.10 12.11 10.91
N ILE A 93 10.66 13.26 10.53
CA ILE A 93 11.80 13.35 9.63
C ILE A 93 12.92 14.03 10.39
N PRO A 94 13.98 13.30 10.80
CA PRO A 94 15.02 13.81 11.69
C PRO A 94 15.86 14.96 11.11
N GLY A 95 15.82 15.13 9.80
CA GLY A 95 16.45 16.26 9.13
C GLY A 95 16.46 16.11 7.63
N ILE A 96 16.37 17.23 6.95
CA ILE A 96 16.54 17.33 5.49
C ILE A 96 17.62 18.38 5.23
N ASP A 97 18.72 17.98 4.64
CA ASP A 97 19.67 18.86 3.99
C ASP A 97 19.30 18.92 2.51
N LEU A 98 18.79 20.04 2.03
CA LEU A 98 18.38 20.18 0.63
C LEU A 98 19.57 20.09 -0.34
N SER A 99 20.80 20.08 0.14
CA SER A 99 22.00 19.81 -0.65
C SER A 99 22.41 18.32 -0.64
N ASP A 100 21.83 17.52 0.27
CA ASP A 100 22.07 16.06 0.41
C ASP A 100 20.76 15.42 0.87
N LEU A 101 19.94 15.02 -0.09
CA LEU A 101 18.56 14.57 0.12
C LEU A 101 18.44 13.13 0.69
N ASN A 102 19.43 12.63 1.41
CA ASN A 102 19.30 11.39 2.16
C ASN A 102 18.29 11.58 3.30
N ALA A 103 17.22 10.82 3.30
CA ALA A 103 16.16 10.94 4.29
C ALA A 103 15.98 9.64 5.10
N ASP A 104 15.86 9.78 6.42
CA ASP A 104 15.41 8.73 7.34
C ASP A 104 14.05 9.19 7.90
N MET A 105 12.95 8.57 7.45
CA MET A 105 11.59 9.02 7.75
C MET A 105 10.84 7.93 8.52
N GLY A 106 10.24 8.31 9.64
CA GLY A 106 9.29 7.48 10.38
C GLY A 106 7.85 7.93 10.12
N LEU A 107 6.95 6.98 9.88
CA LEU A 107 5.51 7.22 9.78
C LEU A 107 4.77 6.25 10.69
N GLN A 108 3.92 6.78 11.55
CA GLN A 108 2.98 6.01 12.36
C GLN A 108 1.57 6.52 12.14
N LEU A 109 0.61 5.62 12.04
CA LEU A 109 -0.79 5.97 11.95
C LEU A 109 -1.70 4.85 12.45
N ALA A 110 -2.92 5.19 12.82
CA ALA A 110 -3.99 4.25 13.12
C ALA A 110 -5.13 4.42 12.12
N PHE A 111 -5.68 3.29 11.67
CA PHE A 111 -6.90 3.27 10.87
C PHE A 111 -8.11 3.45 11.77
N LEU A 112 -9.10 4.22 11.35
CA LEU A 112 -10.29 4.48 12.18
C LEU A 112 -11.08 3.20 12.47
N ASN A 113 -11.11 2.28 11.51
CA ASN A 113 -11.82 0.99 11.61
C ASN A 113 -11.01 -0.09 12.35
N GLY A 114 -9.87 0.25 12.89
CA GLY A 114 -8.97 -0.66 13.60
C GLY A 114 -7.71 -1.00 12.80
N GLY A 115 -6.64 -1.22 13.55
CA GLY A 115 -5.31 -1.49 13.03
C GLY A 115 -4.37 -0.29 13.09
N LYS A 116 -3.10 -0.58 12.93
CA LYS A 116 -2.01 0.41 12.98
C LYS A 116 -1.01 0.12 11.88
N LEU A 117 -0.38 1.18 11.41
CA LEU A 117 0.80 1.14 10.54
C LEU A 117 1.94 1.84 11.25
N ASP A 118 3.09 1.19 11.26
CA ASP A 118 4.37 1.74 11.68
C ASP A 118 5.38 1.43 10.58
N THR A 119 6.05 2.44 10.07
CA THR A 119 7.02 2.25 8.99
C THR A 119 8.19 3.22 9.16
N ASN A 120 9.36 2.76 8.75
CA ASN A 120 10.56 3.57 8.63
C ASN A 120 11.12 3.41 7.22
N ILE A 121 11.48 4.52 6.60
CA ILE A 121 12.01 4.59 5.23
C ILE A 121 13.36 5.29 5.28
N LYS A 122 14.39 4.62 4.83
CA LYS A 122 15.69 5.22 4.53
C LYS A 122 15.82 5.35 3.01
N TYR A 123 16.12 6.55 2.56
CA TYR A 123 16.23 6.83 1.14
C TYR A 123 17.58 7.45 0.82
N ASP A 124 18.27 6.86 -0.16
CA ASP A 124 19.53 7.36 -0.73
C ASP A 124 19.21 7.96 -2.11
N THR A 125 19.24 9.29 -2.20
CA THR A 125 18.86 10.01 -3.43
C THR A 125 19.91 9.86 -4.54
N GLU A 126 21.20 9.75 -4.19
CA GLU A 126 22.24 9.57 -5.21
C GLU A 126 22.09 8.26 -5.96
N LYS A 127 21.71 7.20 -5.25
CA LYS A 127 21.52 5.86 -5.82
C LYS A 127 20.07 5.56 -6.20
N SER A 128 19.12 6.43 -5.81
CA SER A 128 17.69 6.22 -5.99
C SER A 128 17.21 4.89 -5.38
N ILE A 129 17.77 4.51 -4.23
CA ILE A 129 17.42 3.28 -3.51
C ILE A 129 16.74 3.58 -2.17
N TYR A 130 15.85 2.69 -1.76
CA TYR A 130 15.19 2.76 -0.47
C TYR A 130 15.33 1.47 0.33
N ASP A 131 15.32 1.61 1.66
CA ASP A 131 15.20 0.54 2.65
C ASP A 131 13.98 0.86 3.52
N LEU A 132 12.94 0.05 3.38
CA LEU A 132 11.65 0.23 4.02
C LEU A 132 11.39 -0.89 5.01
N THR A 133 11.06 -0.55 6.26
CA THR A 133 10.44 -1.48 7.21
C THR A 133 8.97 -1.16 7.34
N LEU A 134 8.10 -2.17 7.18
CA LEU A 134 6.66 -2.04 7.22
C LEU A 134 6.08 -2.96 8.28
N ASN A 135 5.40 -2.39 9.28
CA ASN A 135 4.71 -3.14 10.32
C ASN A 135 3.23 -2.74 10.35
N ILE A 136 2.38 -3.60 9.81
CA ILE A 136 0.93 -3.44 9.84
C ILE A 136 0.37 -4.37 10.90
N GLN A 137 -0.49 -3.86 11.77
CA GLN A 137 -1.11 -4.62 12.85
C GLN A 137 -2.63 -4.56 12.75
N ASN A 138 -3.28 -5.70 12.63
CA ASN A 138 -4.73 -5.86 12.66
C ASN A 138 -5.52 -4.91 11.73
N PHE A 139 -4.99 -4.65 10.54
CA PHE A 139 -5.70 -3.88 9.52
C PHE A 139 -6.96 -4.63 9.08
N GLN A 140 -8.11 -3.99 9.18
CA GLN A 140 -9.38 -4.54 8.69
C GLN A 140 -9.42 -4.45 7.17
N VAL A 141 -9.60 -5.58 6.48
CA VAL A 141 -9.53 -5.62 5.01
C VAL A 141 -10.79 -5.10 4.30
N SER A 142 -11.88 -4.88 5.03
CA SER A 142 -13.15 -4.40 4.45
C SER A 142 -13.04 -3.11 3.61
N PRO A 143 -12.16 -2.12 3.90
CA PRO A 143 -12.01 -0.95 3.03
C PRO A 143 -11.44 -1.26 1.63
N ILE A 144 -10.91 -2.46 1.42
CA ILE A 144 -10.40 -2.89 0.10
C ILE A 144 -11.55 -3.37 -0.81
N LEU A 145 -12.71 -3.68 -0.25
CA LEU A 145 -13.85 -4.22 -1.00
C LEU A 145 -14.22 -3.42 -2.25
N PRO A 146 -14.32 -2.06 -2.25
CA PRO A 146 -14.68 -1.31 -3.46
C PRO A 146 -13.70 -1.52 -4.63
N TYR A 147 -12.42 -1.76 -4.33
CA TYR A 147 -11.41 -2.06 -5.35
C TYR A 147 -11.63 -3.45 -5.95
N LEU A 148 -11.95 -4.45 -5.13
CA LEU A 148 -12.29 -5.78 -5.63
C LEU A 148 -13.58 -5.77 -6.46
N GLN A 149 -14.55 -4.97 -6.09
CA GLN A 149 -15.81 -4.82 -6.79
C GLN A 149 -15.69 -4.22 -8.19
N GLN A 150 -14.56 -3.66 -8.57
CA GLN A 150 -14.32 -3.25 -9.96
C GLN A 150 -14.24 -4.45 -10.90
N SER A 151 -13.60 -5.54 -10.45
CA SER A 151 -13.36 -6.74 -11.28
C SER A 151 -14.13 -7.96 -10.84
N LEU A 152 -14.68 -7.97 -9.62
CA LEU A 152 -15.37 -9.12 -9.04
C LEU A 152 -16.80 -8.80 -8.59
N ASN A 153 -17.67 -9.79 -8.73
CA ASN A 153 -19.06 -9.78 -8.24
C ASN A 153 -19.07 -10.25 -6.76
N VAL A 154 -18.60 -9.41 -5.86
CA VAL A 154 -18.52 -9.68 -4.42
C VAL A 154 -19.19 -8.58 -3.62
N ASP A 155 -19.86 -8.93 -2.52
CA ASP A 155 -20.64 -8.01 -1.71
C ASP A 155 -20.01 -7.69 -0.37
N SER A 156 -19.21 -8.60 0.18
CA SER A 156 -18.56 -8.33 1.44
C SER A 156 -17.18 -8.95 1.54
N LEU A 157 -16.29 -8.21 2.20
CA LEU A 157 -14.94 -8.64 2.56
C LEU A 157 -14.74 -8.36 4.05
N GLY A 158 -14.42 -9.39 4.81
CA GLY A 158 -14.11 -9.27 6.24
C GLY A 158 -12.81 -9.98 6.58
N GLY A 159 -12.25 -9.64 7.72
CA GLY A 159 -11.01 -10.21 8.24
C GLY A 159 -9.96 -9.16 8.60
N ASN A 160 -8.86 -9.63 9.17
CA ASN A 160 -7.76 -8.81 9.61
C ASN A 160 -6.46 -9.26 8.97
N PHE A 161 -5.65 -8.29 8.60
CA PHE A 161 -4.33 -8.47 8.02
C PHE A 161 -3.26 -7.86 8.93
N SER A 162 -2.15 -8.57 9.09
CA SER A 162 -0.96 -8.07 9.76
C SER A 162 0.28 -8.43 8.96
N SER A 163 1.27 -7.57 8.96
CA SER A 163 2.55 -7.85 8.29
C SER A 163 3.72 -7.22 9.04
N LYS A 164 4.89 -7.86 8.89
CA LYS A 164 6.18 -7.28 9.23
C LYS A 164 7.10 -7.57 8.06
N LEU A 165 7.41 -6.54 7.28
CA LEU A 165 8.20 -6.67 6.06
C LEU A 165 9.42 -5.75 6.12
N ALA A 166 10.54 -6.23 5.61
CA ALA A 166 11.67 -5.42 5.23
C ALA A 166 11.77 -5.48 3.70
N ILE A 167 11.80 -4.31 3.08
CA ILE A 167 11.76 -4.15 1.62
C ILE A 167 12.90 -3.23 1.20
N LYS A 168 13.69 -3.65 0.22
CA LYS A 168 14.74 -2.85 -0.41
C LYS A 168 14.49 -2.77 -1.90
N GLY A 169 14.60 -1.59 -2.47
CA GLY A 169 14.32 -1.43 -3.89
C GLY A 169 14.85 -0.13 -4.46
N SER A 170 14.48 0.13 -5.71
CA SER A 170 14.83 1.34 -6.43
C SER A 170 13.57 2.15 -6.78
N THR A 171 13.66 3.47 -6.68
CA THR A 171 12.59 4.36 -7.13
C THR A 171 12.57 4.52 -8.65
N ASN A 172 13.66 4.17 -9.34
CA ASN A 172 13.73 4.19 -10.79
C ASN A 172 12.98 2.99 -11.40
N HIS A 173 12.88 1.88 -10.64
CA HIS A 173 12.25 0.63 -11.07
C HIS A 173 11.43 0.04 -9.92
N LEU A 174 10.20 0.51 -9.73
CA LEU A 174 9.37 0.19 -8.56
C LEU A 174 9.05 -1.30 -8.38
N LEU A 175 9.12 -2.09 -9.47
CA LEU A 175 8.92 -3.55 -9.40
C LEU A 175 10.23 -4.31 -9.09
N GLU A 176 11.37 -3.63 -9.11
CA GLU A 176 12.66 -4.21 -8.75
C GLU A 176 12.92 -4.02 -7.26
N PHE A 177 12.38 -4.94 -6.47
CA PHE A 177 12.58 -4.94 -5.03
C PHE A 177 12.85 -6.32 -4.48
N ASP A 178 13.52 -6.36 -3.34
CA ASP A 178 13.73 -7.51 -2.49
C ASP A 178 12.90 -7.33 -1.21
N ALA A 179 12.14 -8.34 -0.83
CA ALA A 179 11.35 -8.29 0.38
C ALA A 179 11.45 -9.58 1.19
N ASN A 180 11.50 -9.45 2.51
CA ASN A 180 11.42 -10.56 3.46
C ASN A 180 10.55 -10.19 4.66
N GLY A 181 10.10 -11.19 5.42
CA GLY A 181 9.30 -10.97 6.62
C GLY A 181 8.10 -11.90 6.74
N THR A 182 7.03 -11.41 7.35
CA THR A 182 5.86 -12.24 7.67
C THR A 182 4.56 -11.56 7.31
N LEU A 183 3.59 -12.37 6.85
CA LEU A 183 2.20 -11.98 6.64
C LEU A 183 1.30 -12.87 7.49
N THR A 184 0.25 -12.28 8.07
CA THR A 184 -0.77 -13.01 8.82
C THR A 184 -2.14 -12.49 8.41
N VAL A 185 -3.06 -13.41 8.15
CA VAL A 185 -4.46 -13.12 7.87
C VAL A 185 -5.31 -13.89 8.85
N ASN A 186 -6.32 -13.25 9.45
CA ASN A 186 -7.25 -13.92 10.35
C ASN A 186 -8.69 -13.60 9.97
N ASN A 187 -9.56 -14.61 10.07
CA ASN A 187 -11.00 -14.51 9.83
C ASN A 187 -11.35 -13.90 8.47
N LEU A 188 -10.55 -14.19 7.43
CA LEU A 188 -10.84 -13.72 6.09
C LEU A 188 -12.14 -14.38 5.57
N LYS A 189 -13.04 -13.55 5.06
CA LYS A 189 -14.29 -14.01 4.45
C LYS A 189 -14.60 -13.15 3.25
N LEU A 190 -14.80 -13.78 2.12
CA LEU A 190 -15.27 -13.17 0.89
C LEU A 190 -16.64 -13.77 0.55
N LYS A 191 -17.64 -12.91 0.40
CA LYS A 191 -19.02 -13.33 0.11
C LYS A 191 -19.51 -12.75 -1.20
N ASP A 192 -20.39 -13.53 -1.86
CA ASP A 192 -21.14 -13.11 -3.03
C ASP A 192 -22.39 -12.29 -2.68
N SER A 193 -23.14 -11.88 -3.70
CA SER A 193 -24.41 -11.14 -3.57
C SER A 193 -25.55 -11.95 -2.92
N GLN A 194 -25.36 -13.25 -2.71
CA GLN A 194 -26.30 -14.13 -2.02
C GLN A 194 -25.91 -14.41 -0.56
N ASP A 195 -24.93 -13.68 -0.03
CA ASP A 195 -24.36 -13.85 1.32
C ASP A 195 -23.68 -15.22 1.54
N LYS A 196 -23.34 -15.95 0.46
CA LYS A 196 -22.58 -17.19 0.55
C LYS A 196 -21.08 -16.89 0.64
N ASN A 197 -20.38 -17.61 1.51
CA ASN A 197 -18.92 -17.53 1.55
C ASN A 197 -18.33 -18.23 0.31
N ILE A 198 -17.85 -17.45 -0.65
CA ILE A 198 -17.08 -17.98 -1.79
C ILE A 198 -15.76 -18.55 -1.29
N PHE A 199 -15.16 -17.82 -0.36
CA PHE A 199 -13.87 -18.19 0.25
C PHE A 199 -13.82 -17.69 1.69
N ALA A 200 -13.42 -18.54 2.58
CA ALA A 200 -13.13 -18.17 3.97
C ALA A 200 -11.87 -18.86 4.46
N VAL A 201 -11.12 -18.18 5.35
CA VAL A 201 -9.94 -18.72 6.03
C VAL A 201 -9.96 -18.25 7.49
N ASP A 202 -9.87 -19.17 8.42
CA ASP A 202 -9.80 -18.82 9.85
C ASP A 202 -8.47 -18.13 10.17
N SER A 203 -7.36 -18.72 9.71
CA SER A 203 -6.05 -18.08 9.82
C SER A 203 -5.08 -18.53 8.72
N ALA A 204 -4.25 -17.62 8.27
CA ALA A 204 -3.12 -17.92 7.39
C ALA A 204 -1.87 -17.17 7.88
N PHE A 205 -0.73 -17.82 7.78
CA PHE A 205 0.57 -17.26 8.11
C PHE A 205 1.57 -17.61 7.01
N ILE A 206 2.32 -16.63 6.56
CA ILE A 206 3.37 -16.78 5.55
C ILE A 206 4.66 -16.21 6.13
N ASP A 207 5.70 -17.02 6.15
CA ASP A 207 7.07 -16.61 6.45
C ASP A 207 7.85 -16.52 5.13
N ILE A 208 8.14 -15.29 4.73
CA ILE A 208 8.80 -14.94 3.49
C ILE A 208 10.29 -14.88 3.75
N ASN A 209 11.04 -15.79 3.15
CA ASN A 209 12.50 -15.72 3.15
C ASN A 209 13.00 -14.65 2.19
N HIS A 210 12.42 -14.63 0.97
CA HIS A 210 12.89 -13.76 -0.09
C HIS A 210 11.84 -13.64 -1.18
N ILE A 211 11.53 -12.43 -1.59
CA ILE A 211 10.78 -12.09 -2.80
C ILE A 211 11.67 -11.17 -3.62
N ASP A 212 12.09 -11.61 -4.77
CA ASP A 212 12.87 -10.86 -5.74
C ASP A 212 12.17 -10.93 -7.09
N LEU A 213 11.42 -9.89 -7.41
CA LEU A 213 10.65 -9.82 -8.65
C LEU A 213 11.55 -9.56 -9.85
N THR A 214 12.72 -8.93 -9.65
CA THR A 214 13.72 -8.70 -10.70
C THR A 214 14.24 -10.01 -11.29
N HIS A 215 14.47 -10.99 -10.41
CA HIS A 215 14.97 -12.31 -10.80
C HIS A 215 13.87 -13.38 -10.80
N GLU A 216 12.61 -12.97 -10.79
CA GLU A 216 11.44 -13.86 -10.81
C GLU A 216 11.48 -14.97 -9.75
N ARG A 217 11.91 -14.62 -8.52
CA ARG A 217 12.16 -15.59 -7.45
C ARG A 217 11.33 -15.29 -6.21
N ILE A 218 10.60 -16.31 -5.72
CA ILE A 218 9.91 -16.28 -4.43
C ILE A 218 10.36 -17.49 -3.62
N GLU A 219 10.86 -17.25 -2.42
CA GLU A 219 11.17 -18.29 -1.44
C GLU A 219 10.38 -18.07 -0.14
N LEU A 220 9.55 -19.04 0.22
CA LEU A 220 8.78 -19.04 1.44
C LEU A 220 9.33 -20.13 2.39
N ASN A 221 9.68 -19.73 3.62
CA ASN A 221 10.11 -20.69 4.64
C ASN A 221 8.93 -21.53 5.12
N LYS A 222 7.75 -20.89 5.29
CA LYS A 222 6.55 -21.53 5.77
C LYS A 222 5.30 -20.88 5.20
N VAL A 223 4.36 -21.70 4.78
CA VAL A 223 2.96 -21.32 4.52
C VAL A 223 2.11 -22.21 5.42
N PHE A 224 1.38 -21.57 6.34
CA PHE A 224 0.42 -22.25 7.21
C PHE A 224 -0.97 -21.70 6.94
N ILE A 225 -1.93 -22.56 6.68
CA ILE A 225 -3.31 -22.22 6.40
C ILE A 225 -4.22 -23.12 7.23
N ASN A 226 -5.13 -22.52 7.99
CA ASN A 226 -6.07 -23.24 8.83
C ASN A 226 -7.50 -22.78 8.54
N GLY A 227 -8.41 -23.73 8.43
CA GLY A 227 -9.84 -23.47 8.31
C GLY A 227 -10.25 -22.88 6.96
N VAL A 228 -9.65 -23.30 5.85
CA VAL A 228 -10.13 -22.91 4.52
C VAL A 228 -11.49 -23.52 4.29
N SER A 229 -12.45 -22.69 3.89
CA SER A 229 -13.76 -23.13 3.40
C SER A 229 -14.04 -22.47 2.07
N SER A 230 -14.32 -23.27 1.07
CA SER A 230 -14.71 -22.84 -0.27
C SER A 230 -15.64 -23.84 -0.92
N TYR A 231 -16.37 -23.44 -1.94
CA TYR A 231 -17.21 -24.32 -2.72
C TYR A 231 -17.10 -24.04 -4.22
N TYR A 232 -17.30 -25.07 -5.02
CA TYR A 232 -17.49 -24.98 -6.45
C TYR A 232 -18.88 -25.49 -6.79
N GLU A 233 -19.69 -24.66 -7.43
CA GLU A 233 -21.08 -24.95 -7.76
C GLU A 233 -21.31 -24.77 -9.26
N ILE A 234 -21.78 -25.84 -9.92
CA ILE A 234 -22.21 -25.78 -11.30
C ILE A 234 -23.75 -25.65 -11.30
N ASN A 235 -24.25 -24.62 -11.97
CA ASN A 235 -25.64 -24.31 -12.10
C ASN A 235 -26.29 -25.16 -13.21
N LYS A 236 -27.66 -25.20 -13.27
CA LYS A 236 -28.41 -25.90 -14.29
C LYS A 236 -28.14 -25.43 -15.72
N ASP A 237 -27.74 -24.20 -15.91
CA ASP A 237 -27.38 -23.59 -17.19
C ASP A 237 -25.91 -23.80 -17.56
N GLN A 238 -25.20 -24.65 -16.80
CA GLN A 238 -23.76 -24.97 -16.96
C GLN A 238 -22.82 -23.83 -16.62
N THR A 239 -23.26 -22.70 -16.08
CA THR A 239 -22.41 -21.69 -15.49
C THR A 239 -21.91 -22.17 -14.14
N ASP A 240 -20.78 -21.64 -13.68
CA ASP A 240 -20.24 -21.93 -12.35
C ASP A 240 -20.02 -20.66 -11.53
N ASN A 241 -19.97 -20.83 -10.22
CA ASN A 241 -19.85 -19.70 -9.30
C ASN A 241 -18.52 -18.94 -9.41
N PHE A 242 -17.44 -19.55 -9.90
CA PHE A 242 -16.18 -18.85 -10.09
C PHE A 242 -16.17 -18.02 -11.38
N THR A 243 -16.74 -18.54 -12.45
CA THR A 243 -16.95 -17.77 -13.68
C THR A 243 -17.87 -16.57 -13.43
N LEU A 244 -18.95 -16.76 -12.65
CA LEU A 244 -19.86 -15.67 -12.28
C LEU A 244 -19.23 -14.66 -11.29
N LEU A 245 -18.15 -15.04 -10.61
CA LEU A 245 -17.44 -14.15 -9.70
C LEU A 245 -16.70 -13.04 -10.45
N VAL A 246 -16.19 -13.32 -11.64
CA VAL A 246 -15.46 -12.34 -12.45
C VAL A 246 -16.45 -11.51 -13.25
N LYS A 247 -16.32 -10.18 -13.22
CA LYS A 247 -17.10 -9.30 -14.08
C LYS A 247 -16.62 -9.43 -15.51
N GLU A 248 -17.55 -9.58 -16.45
CA GLU A 248 -17.24 -9.49 -17.87
C GLU A 248 -16.82 -8.04 -18.18
N ASP A 249 -15.61 -7.86 -18.69
CA ASP A 249 -15.17 -6.55 -19.18
C ASP A 249 -16.06 -6.15 -20.36
N THR A 250 -16.82 -5.08 -20.18
CA THR A 250 -17.68 -4.49 -21.23
C THR A 250 -16.88 -3.75 -22.30
N VAL A 251 -15.56 -3.89 -22.30
CA VAL A 251 -14.67 -3.32 -23.32
C VAL A 251 -14.15 -4.44 -24.22
N SER A 252 -14.99 -4.87 -25.15
CA SER A 252 -14.54 -5.62 -26.33
C SER A 252 -13.78 -4.66 -27.27
N THR A 253 -12.54 -4.41 -26.98
CA THR A 253 -11.59 -4.05 -28.03
C THR A 253 -10.83 -5.32 -28.30
N GLU A 254 -11.13 -5.96 -29.43
CA GLU A 254 -10.32 -7.01 -30.03
C GLU A 254 -8.92 -6.44 -30.32
N THR A 255 -8.11 -6.33 -29.29
CA THR A 255 -6.68 -6.34 -29.48
C THR A 255 -6.32 -7.81 -29.38
N GLN A 256 -6.11 -8.44 -30.51
CA GLN A 256 -5.35 -9.69 -30.57
C GLN A 256 -4.02 -9.40 -29.86
N VAL A 257 -3.97 -9.68 -28.59
CA VAL A 257 -2.72 -9.87 -27.89
C VAL A 257 -2.21 -11.19 -28.45
N ASP A 258 -1.28 -11.12 -29.42
CA ASP A 258 -0.41 -12.23 -29.72
C ASP A 258 0.21 -12.61 -28.37
N THR A 259 -0.35 -13.61 -27.72
CA THR A 259 0.26 -14.29 -26.58
C THR A 259 1.48 -15.04 -27.11
N VAL A 260 2.55 -14.29 -27.36
CA VAL A 260 3.87 -14.86 -27.21
C VAL A 260 3.99 -15.10 -25.70
N SER A 261 3.62 -16.29 -25.26
CA SER A 261 3.96 -16.77 -23.93
C SER A 261 5.48 -16.93 -23.92
N GLU A 262 6.18 -15.83 -23.65
CA GLU A 262 7.49 -15.95 -23.06
C GLU A 262 7.26 -16.73 -21.77
N SER A 263 7.77 -17.95 -21.70
CA SER A 263 7.73 -18.75 -20.50
C SER A 263 8.49 -17.98 -19.43
N SER A 264 7.78 -17.24 -18.58
CA SER A 264 8.39 -16.63 -17.40
C SER A 264 8.96 -17.77 -16.56
N ASN A 265 10.26 -17.77 -16.32
CA ASN A 265 10.93 -18.77 -15.49
C ASN A 265 10.72 -18.48 -14.00
N PHE A 266 9.51 -18.10 -13.63
CA PHE A 266 9.18 -17.72 -12.27
C PHE A 266 9.43 -18.88 -11.30
N ASN A 267 10.43 -18.75 -10.43
CA ASN A 267 10.83 -19.77 -9.47
C ASN A 267 10.18 -19.52 -8.12
N CYS A 268 9.22 -20.36 -7.75
CA CYS A 268 8.55 -20.31 -6.44
C CYS A 268 8.90 -21.56 -5.62
N VAL A 269 9.55 -21.37 -4.47
CA VAL A 269 9.93 -22.44 -3.54
C VAL A 269 9.21 -22.25 -2.21
N ILE A 270 8.43 -23.23 -1.81
CA ILE A 270 7.80 -23.30 -0.48
C ILE A 270 8.45 -24.45 0.29
N LYS A 271 9.23 -24.13 1.34
CA LYS A 271 9.96 -25.15 2.13
C LYS A 271 9.04 -25.97 3.01
N ASN A 272 8.01 -25.34 3.56
CA ASN A 272 7.05 -25.99 4.44
C ASN A 272 5.63 -25.47 4.17
N LEU A 273 4.74 -26.32 3.69
CA LEU A 273 3.33 -26.04 3.47
C LEU A 273 2.49 -26.90 4.44
N ILE A 274 1.70 -26.24 5.28
CA ILE A 274 0.78 -26.89 6.22
C ILE A 274 -0.62 -26.36 5.97
N VAL A 275 -1.57 -27.25 5.68
CA VAL A 275 -2.99 -26.93 5.52
C VAL A 275 -3.78 -27.82 6.46
N GLU A 276 -4.55 -27.22 7.37
CA GLU A 276 -5.30 -27.93 8.39
C GLU A 276 -6.77 -27.48 8.41
N ASN A 277 -7.66 -28.35 8.91
CA ASN A 277 -9.06 -28.06 9.16
C ASN A 277 -9.81 -27.43 7.98
N SER A 278 -9.45 -27.82 6.75
CA SER A 278 -9.94 -27.20 5.52
C SER A 278 -11.04 -28.05 4.87
N GLN A 279 -12.02 -27.38 4.26
CA GLN A 279 -13.16 -28.00 3.62
C GLN A 279 -13.37 -27.37 2.23
N PHE A 280 -13.61 -28.24 1.26
CA PHE A 280 -14.03 -27.87 -0.09
C PHE A 280 -15.28 -28.63 -0.47
N ASN A 281 -16.32 -27.93 -0.89
CA ASN A 281 -17.59 -28.51 -1.33
C ASN A 281 -17.71 -28.42 -2.84
N TYR A 282 -18.04 -29.54 -3.47
CA TYR A 282 -18.41 -29.59 -4.89
C TYR A 282 -19.92 -29.84 -5.00
N ILE A 283 -20.60 -29.00 -5.76
CA ILE A 283 -22.06 -29.05 -5.97
C ILE A 283 -22.30 -29.05 -7.47
N ASP A 284 -23.01 -30.05 -7.98
CA ASP A 284 -23.43 -30.15 -9.38
C ASP A 284 -24.95 -30.19 -9.42
N ASN A 285 -25.56 -29.17 -10.05
CA ASN A 285 -27.00 -29.01 -10.19
C ASN A 285 -27.47 -29.28 -11.62
N THR A 286 -26.61 -29.83 -12.52
CA THR A 286 -26.97 -30.11 -13.93
C THR A 286 -27.91 -31.31 -14.11
#